data_18940c53c4a8a078abfdcd3ea73c3359
#
_entry.id   18940c53c4a8a078abfdcd3ea73c3359
#
_cell.length_a   1.000
_cell.length_b   1.000
_cell.length_c   1.000
_cell.angle_alpha   90.00
_cell.angle_beta   90.00
_cell.angle_gamma   90.00
#
_symmetry.space_group_name_H-M   'P 1'
#
loop_
_entity.id
_entity.type
_entity.pdbx_description
1 polymer ?
#
loop_
_entity_poly.entity_id
_entity_poly.type
_entity_poly.pdbx_seq_one_letter_code
_entity_poly.pdbx_strand_id
1 'polypeptide(L)'
;MYPELREERIHGTKEFPFSCYHLHDMPAFFQIPVHWHPEVEIIYVRSGSLKIIIEGEEYEAAGGSVFFVNPGELHFMGSAIPGVDYHTLLFPLEFISFQTDDLLETEFLLPLRNHELLLHHNLSHEKSCPDIISLIREILSVRQLPNTLSGHFRLRILLLSLIQKIAACGTINPMGFKRNDPMQREILTYLQYNCTEPLRLETLAEQFHLSEKYLSRYFKQHFHLTLTQYLMHLRLTHACHLLESTSLPVTEVALQSGFSNVSHFIRSFHASFRMSPLQYRKKRDQSFT
;
A
#
# COMPACT_ATOMS: atom_id res chain seq x y z
N MET A 1 2.16 -12.24 9.56
CA MET A 1 2.70 -10.99 9.02
C MET A 1 3.84 -11.35 8.07
N TYR A 2 3.95 -10.72 6.92
CA TYR A 2 4.90 -11.06 5.84
C TYR A 2 6.05 -10.03 5.85
N PRO A 3 7.19 -10.31 6.49
CA PRO A 3 8.28 -9.33 6.62
C PRO A 3 8.73 -8.77 5.26
N GLU A 4 8.66 -9.62 4.24
CA GLU A 4 9.14 -9.34 2.89
C GLU A 4 8.22 -8.40 2.09
N LEU A 5 6.92 -8.41 2.37
CA LEU A 5 5.94 -7.49 1.75
C LEU A 5 5.77 -6.21 2.56
N ARG A 6 6.57 -6.07 3.62
CA ARG A 6 6.60 -4.82 4.36
C ARG A 6 7.12 -3.71 3.46
N GLU A 7 6.37 -2.66 3.36
CA GLU A 7 6.86 -1.46 2.70
C GLU A 7 8.06 -0.91 3.50
N GLU A 8 9.21 -0.75 2.84
CA GLU A 8 10.41 -0.19 3.47
C GLU A 8 10.37 1.33 3.60
N ARG A 9 9.39 1.96 2.96
CA ARG A 9 9.22 3.40 3.00
C ARG A 9 8.79 3.84 4.40
N ILE A 10 9.51 4.82 4.94
CA ILE A 10 9.14 5.45 6.22
C ILE A 10 8.09 6.53 5.95
N HIS A 11 6.93 6.40 6.58
CA HIS A 11 5.84 7.36 6.50
C HIS A 11 5.94 8.39 7.62
N GLY A 12 6.23 9.65 7.23
CA GLY A 12 6.45 10.74 8.18
C GLY A 12 7.87 10.74 8.78
N THR A 13 8.00 11.40 9.91
CA THR A 13 9.25 11.46 10.69
C THR A 13 9.00 10.96 12.10
N LYS A 14 10.06 10.75 12.89
CA LYS A 14 9.91 10.35 14.30
C LYS A 14 9.12 11.38 15.11
N GLU A 15 9.31 12.66 14.83
CA GLU A 15 8.60 13.77 15.50
C GLU A 15 7.20 13.97 14.96
N PHE A 16 6.95 13.60 13.70
CA PHE A 16 5.68 13.75 13.00
C PHE A 16 5.36 12.51 12.18
N PRO A 17 4.92 11.42 12.80
CA PRO A 17 4.66 10.13 12.15
C PRO A 17 3.31 10.13 11.43
N PHE A 18 3.13 11.04 10.50
CA PHE A 18 1.95 11.17 9.64
C PHE A 18 2.40 11.48 8.22
N SER A 19 1.82 10.78 7.28
CA SER A 19 1.98 11.06 5.85
C SER A 19 0.65 11.18 5.16
N CYS A 20 0.62 12.03 4.16
CA CYS A 20 -0.50 12.12 3.25
C CYS A 20 0.03 12.23 1.83
N TYR A 21 -0.39 11.32 0.98
CA TYR A 21 -0.05 11.34 -0.43
C TYR A 21 -1.26 11.76 -1.25
N HIS A 22 -1.01 12.56 -2.27
CA HIS A 22 -2.00 12.93 -3.27
C HIS A 22 -1.53 12.39 -4.63
N LEU A 23 -2.23 11.39 -5.11
CA LEU A 23 -1.97 10.79 -6.42
C LEU A 23 -3.07 11.25 -7.37
N HIS A 24 -2.67 12.01 -8.37
CA HIS A 24 -3.58 12.58 -9.38
C HIS A 24 -2.96 12.44 -10.77
N ASP A 25 -3.78 12.54 -11.79
CA ASP A 25 -3.38 12.38 -13.18
C ASP A 25 -2.58 11.10 -13.47
N MET A 26 -2.89 10.05 -12.69
CA MET A 26 -2.21 8.78 -12.82
C MET A 26 -2.48 8.18 -14.19
N PRO A 27 -1.46 7.56 -14.82
CA PRO A 27 -1.62 6.93 -16.12
C PRO A 27 -2.53 5.71 -16.04
N ALA A 28 -3.05 5.27 -17.20
CA ALA A 28 -3.71 3.98 -17.29
C ALA A 28 -2.73 2.86 -16.87
N PHE A 29 -3.28 1.82 -16.22
CA PHE A 29 -2.52 0.65 -15.73
C PHE A 29 -1.46 0.99 -14.68
N PHE A 30 -1.64 2.10 -13.94
CA PHE A 30 -0.82 2.33 -12.77
C PHE A 30 -1.17 1.30 -11.67
N GLN A 31 -0.17 0.92 -10.87
CA GLN A 31 -0.33 -0.04 -9.77
C GLN A 31 0.59 0.32 -8.61
N ILE A 32 0.04 0.28 -7.40
CA ILE A 32 0.78 0.12 -6.15
C ILE A 32 0.60 -1.35 -5.78
N PRO A 33 1.68 -2.12 -5.75
CA PRO A 33 1.59 -3.57 -5.60
C PRO A 33 1.13 -4.02 -4.24
N VAL A 34 0.92 -5.32 -4.11
CA VAL A 34 0.60 -5.93 -2.82
C VAL A 34 1.75 -5.69 -1.84
N HIS A 35 1.43 -4.99 -0.76
CA HIS A 35 2.34 -4.68 0.33
C HIS A 35 1.56 -4.59 1.64
N TRP A 36 2.28 -4.43 2.75
CA TRP A 36 1.72 -4.08 4.05
C TRP A 36 2.69 -3.16 4.81
N HIS A 37 2.15 -2.41 5.74
CA HIS A 37 2.89 -1.56 6.67
C HIS A 37 2.19 -1.53 8.04
N PRO A 38 2.88 -1.15 9.12
CA PRO A 38 2.28 -1.13 10.46
C PRO A 38 1.33 0.04 10.71
N GLU A 39 1.31 1.02 9.82
CA GLU A 39 0.44 2.18 9.91
C GLU A 39 -1.00 1.82 9.50
N VAL A 40 -1.95 2.59 10.01
CA VAL A 40 -3.29 2.71 9.43
C VAL A 40 -3.16 3.41 8.09
N GLU A 41 -3.87 2.95 7.06
CA GLU A 41 -4.05 3.69 5.81
C GLU A 41 -5.52 3.99 5.55
N ILE A 42 -5.83 5.24 5.22
CA ILE A 42 -7.16 5.67 4.81
C ILE A 42 -7.06 6.17 3.38
N ILE A 43 -7.81 5.52 2.48
CA ILE A 43 -7.83 5.82 1.06
C ILE A 43 -9.11 6.60 0.74
N TYR A 44 -8.98 7.81 0.21
CA TYR A 44 -10.10 8.63 -0.23
C TYR A 44 -10.00 8.91 -1.73
N VAL A 45 -10.89 8.30 -2.51
CA VAL A 45 -10.98 8.52 -3.97
C VAL A 45 -11.79 9.78 -4.22
N ARG A 46 -11.18 10.79 -4.83
CA ARG A 46 -11.85 12.04 -5.18
C ARG A 46 -12.61 11.94 -6.50
N SER A 47 -11.97 11.32 -7.48
CA SER A 47 -12.56 11.10 -8.81
C SER A 47 -11.88 9.94 -9.55
N GLY A 48 -12.50 9.44 -10.59
CA GLY A 48 -12.05 8.29 -11.35
C GLY A 48 -12.47 6.97 -10.74
N SER A 49 -11.81 5.88 -11.13
CA SER A 49 -12.02 4.53 -10.60
C SER A 49 -10.70 3.93 -10.14
N LEU A 50 -10.68 3.42 -8.93
CA LEU A 50 -9.54 2.77 -8.30
C LEU A 50 -9.95 1.35 -7.89
N LYS A 51 -9.23 0.35 -8.39
CA LYS A 51 -9.31 -1.01 -7.89
C LYS A 51 -8.50 -1.12 -6.61
N ILE A 52 -9.11 -1.59 -5.55
CA ILE A 52 -8.47 -1.83 -4.25
C ILE A 52 -8.66 -3.29 -3.89
N ILE A 53 -7.62 -3.93 -3.38
CA ILE A 53 -7.69 -5.29 -2.83
C ILE A 53 -7.13 -5.24 -1.42
N ILE A 54 -7.87 -5.71 -0.43
CA ILE A 54 -7.43 -5.76 0.97
C ILE A 54 -7.68 -7.18 1.48
N GLU A 55 -6.65 -7.87 1.96
CA GLU A 55 -6.70 -9.25 2.44
C GLU A 55 -7.39 -10.21 1.44
N GLY A 56 -7.24 -9.95 0.14
CA GLY A 56 -7.83 -10.75 -0.94
C GLY A 56 -9.26 -10.37 -1.32
N GLU A 57 -9.91 -9.47 -0.61
CA GLU A 57 -11.21 -8.91 -1.01
C GLU A 57 -11.02 -7.77 -2.01
N GLU A 58 -11.74 -7.85 -3.11
CA GLU A 58 -11.65 -6.92 -4.23
C GLU A 58 -12.76 -5.87 -4.19
N TYR A 59 -12.38 -4.61 -4.36
CA TYR A 59 -13.29 -3.46 -4.37
C TYR A 59 -13.03 -2.57 -5.59
N GLU A 60 -14.11 -2.11 -6.22
CA GLU A 60 -14.10 -1.05 -7.22
C GLU A 60 -14.52 0.26 -6.56
N ALA A 61 -13.57 1.16 -6.38
CA ALA A 61 -13.76 2.43 -5.70
C ALA A 61 -13.97 3.57 -6.71
N ALA A 62 -15.14 4.15 -6.72
CA ALA A 62 -15.46 5.34 -7.52
C ALA A 62 -15.19 6.64 -6.74
N GLY A 63 -15.31 7.78 -7.41
CA GLY A 63 -15.22 9.08 -6.76
C GLY A 63 -16.20 9.22 -5.58
N GLY A 64 -15.70 9.68 -4.43
CA GLY A 64 -16.42 9.74 -3.16
C GLY A 64 -16.23 8.51 -2.25
N SER A 65 -15.57 7.46 -2.72
CA SER A 65 -15.31 6.27 -1.93
C SER A 65 -14.24 6.50 -0.86
N VAL A 66 -14.44 5.86 0.31
CA VAL A 66 -13.48 5.85 1.42
C VAL A 66 -13.22 4.41 1.84
N PHE A 67 -11.95 4.07 1.97
CA PHE A 67 -11.51 2.76 2.45
C PHE A 67 -10.56 2.90 3.63
N PHE A 68 -10.61 1.89 4.50
CA PHE A 68 -9.75 1.76 5.66
C PHE A 68 -8.94 0.46 5.55
N VAL A 69 -7.63 0.56 5.65
CA VAL A 69 -6.71 -0.58 5.75
C VAL A 69 -6.23 -0.65 7.18
N ASN A 70 -6.50 -1.77 7.84
CA ASN A 70 -6.03 -1.98 9.20
C ASN A 70 -4.50 -2.19 9.20
N PRO A 71 -3.81 -1.87 10.32
CA PRO A 71 -2.38 -2.10 10.42
C PRO A 71 -1.98 -3.52 9.99
N GLY A 72 -0.96 -3.66 9.16
CA GLY A 72 -0.41 -4.95 8.75
C GLY A 72 -1.27 -5.78 7.79
N GLU A 73 -2.35 -5.25 7.25
CA GLU A 73 -3.13 -5.93 6.21
C GLU A 73 -2.44 -5.79 4.85
N LEU A 74 -2.45 -6.91 4.11
CA LEU A 74 -2.01 -6.93 2.72
C LEU A 74 -2.99 -6.17 1.86
N HIS A 75 -2.49 -5.21 1.10
CA HIS A 75 -3.34 -4.43 0.21
C HIS A 75 -2.64 -4.06 -1.10
N PHE A 76 -3.47 -3.80 -2.11
CA PHE A 76 -3.09 -3.42 -3.47
C PHE A 76 -3.98 -2.29 -3.94
N MET A 77 -3.43 -1.38 -4.72
CA MET A 77 -4.19 -0.33 -5.41
C MET A 77 -3.76 -0.21 -6.86
N GLY A 78 -4.71 0.04 -7.75
CA GLY A 78 -4.39 0.25 -9.15
C GLY A 78 -5.58 0.73 -9.97
N SER A 79 -5.33 1.24 -11.17
CA SER A 79 -6.37 1.61 -12.12
C SER A 79 -5.99 1.20 -13.53
N ALA A 80 -6.93 0.59 -14.23
CA ALA A 80 -6.80 0.27 -15.64
C ALA A 80 -7.05 1.48 -16.56
N ILE A 81 -7.72 2.52 -16.03
CA ILE A 81 -8.06 3.74 -16.75
C ILE A 81 -7.25 4.92 -16.21
N PRO A 82 -6.94 5.94 -17.04
CA PRO A 82 -6.19 7.11 -16.59
C PRO A 82 -7.07 8.08 -15.80
N GLY A 83 -6.43 9.01 -15.09
CA GLY A 83 -7.09 10.16 -14.49
C GLY A 83 -7.73 9.90 -13.13
N VAL A 84 -7.36 8.81 -12.43
CA VAL A 84 -7.75 8.64 -11.05
C VAL A 84 -7.09 9.70 -10.17
N ASP A 85 -7.86 10.26 -9.25
CA ASP A 85 -7.44 11.25 -8.25
C ASP A 85 -7.85 10.75 -6.86
N TYR A 86 -6.87 10.49 -6.00
CA TYR A 86 -7.12 10.00 -4.66
C TYR A 86 -6.05 10.44 -3.66
N HIS A 87 -6.41 10.45 -2.39
CA HIS A 87 -5.50 10.67 -1.27
C HIS A 87 -5.34 9.41 -0.44
N THR A 88 -4.16 9.23 0.13
CA THR A 88 -3.92 8.28 1.21
C THR A 88 -3.39 9.00 2.44
N LEU A 89 -3.93 8.64 3.61
CA LEU A 89 -3.51 9.14 4.92
C LEU A 89 -2.91 7.97 5.67
N LEU A 90 -1.65 8.10 6.11
CA LEU A 90 -0.92 7.05 6.81
C LEU A 90 -0.40 7.57 8.15
N PHE A 91 -0.66 6.81 9.20
CA PHE A 91 -0.13 7.08 10.54
C PHE A 91 -0.15 5.82 11.42
N PRO A 92 0.85 5.64 12.29
CA PRO A 92 0.83 4.55 13.25
C PRO A 92 -0.20 4.83 14.36
N LEU A 93 -0.86 3.79 14.88
CA LEU A 93 -1.83 3.95 15.98
C LEU A 93 -1.20 4.57 17.23
N GLU A 94 0.10 4.37 17.46
CA GLU A 94 0.87 4.97 18.54
C GLU A 94 0.82 6.51 18.51
N PHE A 95 0.60 7.10 17.33
CA PHE A 95 0.50 8.55 17.19
C PHE A 95 -0.74 9.12 17.86
N ILE A 96 -1.81 8.34 17.99
CA ILE A 96 -3.07 8.71 18.63
C ILE A 96 -3.32 7.96 19.94
N SER A 97 -2.42 7.06 20.35
CA SER A 97 -2.50 6.31 21.59
C SER A 97 -2.16 7.16 22.82
N PHE A 98 -2.59 6.68 23.98
CA PHE A 98 -2.35 7.29 25.27
C PHE A 98 -1.35 6.46 26.08
N GLN A 99 -0.66 7.10 27.03
CA GLN A 99 0.29 6.42 27.92
C GLN A 99 -0.39 5.80 29.15
N THR A 100 -1.71 5.92 29.23
CA THR A 100 -2.52 5.38 30.32
C THR A 100 -3.38 4.24 29.82
N ASP A 101 -3.55 3.21 30.64
CA ASP A 101 -4.44 2.08 30.37
C ASP A 101 -5.91 2.48 30.65
N ASP A 102 -6.38 3.52 29.94
CA ASP A 102 -7.78 3.92 30.00
C ASP A 102 -8.66 3.02 29.11
N LEU A 103 -9.97 3.24 29.17
CA LEU A 103 -10.95 2.44 28.43
C LEU A 103 -10.72 2.48 26.92
N LEU A 104 -10.32 3.64 26.36
CA LEU A 104 -10.08 3.76 24.92
C LEU A 104 -8.84 2.99 24.49
N GLU A 105 -7.77 3.05 25.29
CA GLU A 105 -6.55 2.30 24.99
C GLU A 105 -6.78 0.79 25.13
N THR A 106 -7.39 0.33 26.25
CA THR A 106 -7.51 -1.10 26.56
C THR A 106 -8.57 -1.83 25.74
N GLU A 107 -9.71 -1.18 25.46
CA GLU A 107 -10.85 -1.83 24.79
C GLU A 107 -10.87 -1.59 23.28
N PHE A 108 -10.07 -0.64 22.75
CA PHE A 108 -10.12 -0.29 21.34
C PHE A 108 -8.76 -0.17 20.67
N LEU A 109 -7.89 0.78 21.10
CA LEU A 109 -6.64 1.06 20.38
C LEU A 109 -5.64 -0.11 20.48
N LEU A 110 -5.48 -0.69 21.65
CA LEU A 110 -4.59 -1.82 21.86
C LEU A 110 -5.10 -3.08 21.14
N PRO A 111 -6.38 -3.49 21.24
CA PRO A 111 -6.94 -4.56 20.42
C PRO A 111 -6.79 -4.34 18.91
N LEU A 112 -7.02 -3.12 18.41
CA LEU A 112 -6.84 -2.78 17.00
C LEU A 112 -5.38 -2.93 16.58
N ARG A 113 -4.42 -2.46 17.38
CA ARG A 113 -2.99 -2.58 17.17
C ARG A 113 -2.52 -4.03 17.21
N ASN A 114 -3.07 -4.83 18.12
CA ASN A 114 -2.77 -6.27 18.24
C ASN A 114 -3.52 -7.12 17.23
N HIS A 115 -4.34 -6.51 16.38
CA HIS A 115 -5.21 -7.21 15.43
C HIS A 115 -6.25 -8.15 16.09
N GLU A 116 -6.64 -7.89 17.31
CA GLU A 116 -7.73 -8.55 18.02
C GLU A 116 -9.08 -7.94 17.64
N LEU A 117 -9.04 -6.72 17.09
CA LEU A 117 -10.14 -5.96 16.55
C LEU A 117 -9.74 -5.44 15.16
N LEU A 118 -10.68 -5.44 14.22
CA LEU A 118 -10.50 -4.84 12.90
C LEU A 118 -11.65 -3.88 12.60
N LEU A 119 -11.37 -2.84 11.83
CA LEU A 119 -12.38 -1.94 11.28
C LEU A 119 -12.76 -2.36 9.87
N HIS A 120 -13.98 -2.05 9.46
CA HIS A 120 -14.48 -2.36 8.11
C HIS A 120 -13.66 -1.66 7.03
N HIS A 121 -13.34 -2.39 5.95
CA HIS A 121 -12.55 -1.85 4.85
C HIS A 121 -13.31 -0.79 4.05
N ASN A 122 -14.53 -1.10 3.59
CA ASN A 122 -15.30 -0.21 2.72
C ASN A 122 -16.29 0.64 3.53
N LEU A 123 -16.01 1.93 3.62
CA LEU A 123 -16.83 2.91 4.37
C LEU A 123 -17.76 3.71 3.44
N SER A 124 -17.72 3.46 2.14
CA SER A 124 -18.38 4.30 1.13
C SER A 124 -19.91 4.30 1.23
N HIS A 125 -20.49 3.20 1.74
CA HIS A 125 -21.95 3.02 1.88
C HIS A 125 -22.47 3.32 3.29
N GLU A 126 -21.59 3.69 4.21
CA GLU A 126 -21.97 4.00 5.57
C GLU A 126 -22.65 5.35 5.68
N LYS A 127 -23.63 5.48 6.60
CA LYS A 127 -24.35 6.73 6.83
C LYS A 127 -23.43 7.87 7.28
N SER A 128 -22.32 7.53 7.93
CA SER A 128 -21.30 8.47 8.41
C SER A 128 -20.26 8.84 7.35
N CYS A 129 -20.32 8.26 6.15
CA CYS A 129 -19.35 8.52 5.08
C CYS A 129 -19.19 10.02 4.74
N PRO A 130 -20.25 10.85 4.64
CA PRO A 130 -20.10 12.29 4.40
C PRO A 130 -19.31 13.00 5.51
N ASP A 131 -19.52 12.62 6.79
CA ASP A 131 -18.80 13.17 7.93
C ASP A 131 -17.32 12.75 7.90
N ILE A 132 -17.05 11.48 7.54
CA ILE A 132 -15.71 10.94 7.37
C ILE A 132 -14.98 11.74 6.27
N ILE A 133 -15.60 11.95 5.11
CA ILE A 133 -15.04 12.76 4.03
C ILE A 133 -14.77 14.20 4.47
N SER A 134 -15.66 14.79 5.26
CA SER A 134 -15.49 16.13 5.80
C SER A 134 -14.25 16.23 6.69
N LEU A 135 -14.07 15.26 7.60
CA LEU A 135 -12.87 15.16 8.45
C LEU A 135 -11.60 14.95 7.64
N ILE A 136 -11.64 14.07 6.62
CA ILE A 136 -10.48 13.88 5.72
C ILE A 136 -10.11 15.21 5.04
N ARG A 137 -11.08 15.96 4.51
CA ARG A 137 -10.82 17.27 3.88
C ARG A 137 -10.23 18.28 4.86
N GLU A 138 -10.69 18.26 6.11
CA GLU A 138 -10.11 19.11 7.15
C GLU A 138 -8.66 18.71 7.47
N ILE A 139 -8.36 17.41 7.59
CA ILE A 139 -7.00 16.91 7.77
C ILE A 139 -6.10 17.35 6.60
N LEU A 140 -6.59 17.25 5.36
CA LEU A 140 -5.85 17.69 4.18
C LEU A 140 -5.54 19.19 4.21
N SER A 141 -6.42 20.02 4.79
CA SER A 141 -6.19 21.45 4.94
C SER A 141 -5.15 21.76 6.02
N VAL A 142 -5.16 21.01 7.13
CA VAL A 142 -4.20 21.16 8.24
C VAL A 142 -2.78 20.78 7.84
N ARG A 143 -2.62 19.86 6.89
CA ARG A 143 -1.30 19.47 6.35
C ARG A 143 -0.50 20.66 5.81
N GLN A 144 -1.17 21.71 5.35
CA GLN A 144 -0.52 22.93 4.83
C GLN A 144 -0.04 23.86 5.94
N LEU A 145 -0.41 23.60 7.21
CA LEU A 145 0.08 24.36 8.34
C LEU A 145 1.52 23.99 8.67
N PRO A 146 2.33 24.96 9.14
CA PRO A 146 3.69 24.67 9.55
C PRO A 146 3.71 23.60 10.67
N ASN A 147 4.79 22.85 10.78
CA ASN A 147 5.03 21.84 11.83
C ASN A 147 5.12 22.54 13.21
N THR A 148 3.98 22.94 13.75
CA THR A 148 3.82 23.66 15.02
C THR A 148 3.11 22.78 16.03
N LEU A 149 3.34 23.06 17.30
CA LEU A 149 2.64 22.36 18.40
C LEU A 149 1.11 22.42 18.23
N SER A 150 0.57 23.58 17.84
CA SER A 150 -0.86 23.76 17.54
C SER A 150 -1.34 22.87 16.39
N GLY A 151 -0.53 22.75 15.33
CA GLY A 151 -0.82 21.85 14.19
C GLY A 151 -0.86 20.39 14.62
N HIS A 152 0.07 19.96 15.48
CA HIS A 152 0.10 18.60 16.02
C HIS A 152 -1.15 18.31 16.88
N PHE A 153 -1.56 19.23 17.75
CA PHE A 153 -2.80 19.09 18.53
C PHE A 153 -4.01 18.94 17.63
N ARG A 154 -4.15 19.83 16.64
CA ARG A 154 -5.29 19.81 15.72
C ARG A 154 -5.34 18.52 14.92
N LEU A 155 -4.22 18.08 14.37
CA LEU A 155 -4.14 16.84 13.61
C LEU A 155 -4.55 15.64 14.47
N ARG A 156 -4.02 15.50 15.68
CA ARG A 156 -4.38 14.40 16.58
C ARG A 156 -5.86 14.37 16.94
N ILE A 157 -6.46 15.53 17.20
CA ILE A 157 -7.90 15.66 17.46
C ILE A 157 -8.70 15.18 16.26
N LEU A 158 -8.31 15.59 15.04
CA LEU A 158 -8.99 15.20 13.81
C LEU A 158 -8.83 13.70 13.52
N LEU A 159 -7.64 13.14 13.74
CA LEU A 159 -7.41 11.70 13.56
C LEU A 159 -8.21 10.87 14.56
N LEU A 160 -8.27 11.26 15.83
CA LEU A 160 -9.12 10.61 16.83
C LEU A 160 -10.60 10.69 16.47
N SER A 161 -11.06 11.86 16.01
CA SER A 161 -12.44 12.04 15.56
C SER A 161 -12.75 11.17 14.32
N LEU A 162 -11.79 11.07 13.42
CA LEU A 162 -11.91 10.23 12.23
C LEU A 162 -12.01 8.74 12.60
N ILE A 163 -11.11 8.25 13.45
CA ILE A 163 -11.14 6.86 13.94
C ILE A 163 -12.44 6.58 14.71
N GLN A 164 -12.92 7.50 15.54
CA GLN A 164 -14.21 7.37 16.22
C GLN A 164 -15.37 7.19 15.24
N LYS A 165 -15.42 8.00 14.17
CA LYS A 165 -16.46 7.89 13.14
C LYS A 165 -16.38 6.56 12.36
N ILE A 166 -15.17 6.10 12.06
CA ILE A 166 -14.94 4.82 11.39
C ILE A 166 -15.35 3.66 12.29
N ALA A 167 -14.97 3.69 13.57
CA ALA A 167 -15.36 2.69 14.56
C ALA A 167 -16.89 2.60 14.74
N ALA A 168 -17.60 3.71 14.60
CA ALA A 168 -19.05 3.74 14.65
C ALA A 168 -19.73 3.07 13.45
N CYS A 169 -19.01 2.83 12.36
CA CYS A 169 -19.48 2.02 11.22
C CYS A 169 -19.49 0.52 11.53
N GLY A 170 -18.84 0.10 12.59
CA GLY A 170 -18.75 -1.27 13.07
C GLY A 170 -17.32 -1.80 13.14
N THR A 171 -17.18 -2.84 13.92
CA THR A 171 -15.91 -3.55 14.12
C THR A 171 -16.08 -5.02 13.74
N ILE A 172 -15.01 -5.63 13.30
CA ILE A 172 -14.96 -7.04 12.93
C ILE A 172 -14.11 -7.77 13.97
N ASN A 173 -14.66 -8.83 14.56
CA ASN A 173 -13.86 -9.75 15.38
C ASN A 173 -13.12 -10.72 14.45
N PRO A 174 -11.79 -10.72 14.41
CA PRO A 174 -11.00 -11.52 13.48
C PRO A 174 -11.05 -13.03 13.73
N MET A 175 -11.68 -13.52 14.82
CA MET A 175 -11.78 -14.95 15.11
C MET A 175 -12.49 -15.80 14.02
N GLY A 176 -13.15 -15.17 13.04
CA GLY A 176 -13.74 -15.83 11.86
C GLY A 176 -12.94 -15.70 10.56
N PHE A 177 -11.97 -14.83 10.49
CA PHE A 177 -11.14 -14.67 9.30
C PHE A 177 -9.99 -15.68 9.30
N LYS A 178 -9.93 -16.54 8.30
CA LYS A 178 -8.73 -17.33 7.99
C LYS A 178 -7.61 -16.36 7.60
N ARG A 179 -6.88 -15.87 8.59
CA ARG A 179 -5.65 -15.13 8.35
C ARG A 179 -4.64 -16.07 7.69
N ASN A 180 -4.32 -15.75 6.47
CA ASN A 180 -3.14 -16.20 5.75
C ASN A 180 -3.02 -17.73 5.55
N ASP A 181 -3.40 -18.17 4.38
CA ASP A 181 -2.96 -19.46 3.86
C ASP A 181 -1.41 -19.52 3.94
N PRO A 182 -0.80 -20.44 4.69
CA PRO A 182 0.65 -20.59 4.79
C PRO A 182 1.32 -20.63 3.41
N MET A 183 0.65 -21.22 2.42
CA MET A 183 1.13 -21.30 1.04
C MET A 183 1.21 -19.94 0.35
N GLN A 184 0.29 -19.01 0.62
CA GLN A 184 0.40 -17.64 0.12
C GLN A 184 1.69 -16.98 0.60
N ARG A 185 1.97 -17.11 1.90
CA ARG A 185 3.18 -16.57 2.51
C ARG A 185 4.44 -17.14 1.86
N GLU A 186 4.51 -18.45 1.77
CA GLU A 186 5.68 -19.12 1.22
C GLU A 186 5.95 -18.70 -0.23
N ILE A 187 4.90 -18.63 -1.06
CA ILE A 187 5.01 -18.20 -2.46
C ILE A 187 5.52 -16.75 -2.53
N LEU A 188 4.92 -15.83 -1.78
CA LEU A 188 5.32 -14.42 -1.83
C LEU A 188 6.74 -14.21 -1.32
N THR A 189 7.10 -14.83 -0.20
CA THR A 189 8.45 -14.83 0.36
C THR A 189 9.47 -15.31 -0.67
N TYR A 190 9.20 -16.47 -1.28
CA TYR A 190 10.09 -17.04 -2.29
C TYR A 190 10.29 -16.09 -3.48
N LEU A 191 9.21 -15.50 -3.99
CA LEU A 191 9.25 -14.57 -5.11
C LEU A 191 10.08 -13.32 -4.81
N GLN A 192 9.98 -12.77 -3.62
CA GLN A 192 10.73 -11.57 -3.24
C GLN A 192 12.22 -11.83 -3.11
N TYR A 193 12.60 -12.90 -2.41
CA TYR A 193 14.02 -13.25 -2.26
C TYR A 193 14.69 -13.65 -3.58
N ASN A 194 13.91 -14.13 -4.55
CA ASN A 194 14.43 -14.63 -5.80
C ASN A 194 13.99 -13.81 -7.02
N CYS A 195 13.39 -12.62 -6.84
CA CYS A 195 12.84 -11.84 -7.97
C CYS A 195 13.89 -11.42 -8.99
N THR A 196 15.14 -11.25 -8.57
CA THR A 196 16.27 -10.91 -9.44
C THR A 196 16.80 -12.10 -10.24
N GLU A 197 16.48 -13.33 -9.83
CA GLU A 197 16.89 -14.56 -10.50
C GLU A 197 15.96 -14.92 -11.69
N PRO A 198 16.42 -15.77 -12.60
CA PRO A 198 15.59 -16.27 -13.70
C PRO A 198 14.49 -17.22 -13.20
N LEU A 199 13.39 -16.66 -12.73
CA LEU A 199 12.25 -17.44 -12.25
C LEU A 199 11.32 -17.83 -13.40
N ARG A 200 11.07 -19.14 -13.54
CA ARG A 200 10.07 -19.72 -14.44
C ARG A 200 8.91 -20.29 -13.63
N LEU A 201 7.72 -20.27 -14.22
CA LEU A 201 6.52 -20.82 -13.57
C LEU A 201 6.69 -22.30 -13.22
N GLU A 202 7.34 -23.07 -14.12
CA GLU A 202 7.66 -24.48 -13.92
C GLU A 202 8.50 -24.70 -12.65
N THR A 203 9.62 -23.99 -12.52
CA THR A 203 10.51 -24.08 -11.34
C THR A 203 9.79 -23.72 -10.05
N LEU A 204 8.92 -22.71 -10.12
CA LEU A 204 8.14 -22.30 -8.95
C LEU A 204 7.09 -23.34 -8.58
N ALA A 205 6.42 -23.93 -9.56
CA ALA A 205 5.44 -24.97 -9.34
C ALA A 205 6.09 -26.22 -8.69
N GLU A 206 7.27 -26.61 -9.15
CA GLU A 206 8.07 -27.69 -8.56
C GLU A 206 8.44 -27.37 -7.10
N GLN A 207 8.91 -26.14 -6.83
CA GLN A 207 9.29 -25.69 -5.48
C GLN A 207 8.17 -25.85 -4.47
N PHE A 208 6.92 -25.60 -4.87
CA PHE A 208 5.74 -25.68 -4.00
C PHE A 208 4.95 -26.99 -4.17
N HIS A 209 5.50 -27.97 -4.89
CA HIS A 209 4.85 -29.25 -5.16
C HIS A 209 3.45 -29.08 -5.80
N LEU A 210 3.30 -28.12 -6.68
CA LEU A 210 2.07 -27.79 -7.39
C LEU A 210 2.21 -28.02 -8.89
N SER A 211 1.08 -28.15 -9.59
CA SER A 211 1.10 -28.02 -11.05
C SER A 211 1.12 -26.53 -11.45
N GLU A 212 1.77 -26.19 -12.56
CA GLU A 212 1.80 -24.84 -13.11
C GLU A 212 0.39 -24.24 -13.28
N LYS A 213 -0.56 -25.05 -13.75
CA LYS A 213 -1.95 -24.64 -13.92
C LYS A 213 -2.62 -24.30 -12.59
N TYR A 214 -2.37 -25.10 -11.55
CA TYR A 214 -2.90 -24.84 -10.22
C TYR A 214 -2.27 -23.58 -9.63
N LEU A 215 -0.94 -23.46 -9.67
CA LEU A 215 -0.21 -22.30 -9.15
C LEU A 215 -0.66 -21.01 -9.84
N SER A 216 -0.79 -20.97 -11.17
CA SER A 216 -1.26 -19.80 -11.93
C SER A 216 -2.67 -19.39 -11.52
N ARG A 217 -3.58 -20.38 -11.38
CA ARG A 217 -4.96 -20.10 -10.96
C ARG A 217 -5.02 -19.63 -9.52
N TYR A 218 -4.31 -20.32 -8.63
CA TYR A 218 -4.20 -19.99 -7.22
C TYR A 218 -3.65 -18.57 -7.04
N PHE A 219 -2.54 -18.25 -7.69
CA PHE A 219 -1.92 -16.94 -7.62
C PHE A 219 -2.86 -15.83 -8.12
N LYS A 220 -3.51 -16.04 -9.29
CA LYS A 220 -4.48 -15.10 -9.82
C LYS A 220 -5.71 -14.94 -8.94
N GLN A 221 -6.17 -16.01 -8.29
CA GLN A 221 -7.33 -15.98 -7.39
C GLN A 221 -7.05 -15.23 -6.09
N HIS A 222 -5.86 -15.38 -5.52
CA HIS A 222 -5.52 -14.81 -4.21
C HIS A 222 -4.83 -13.44 -4.31
N PHE A 223 -4.08 -13.18 -5.39
CA PHE A 223 -3.35 -11.91 -5.56
C PHE A 223 -3.90 -11.04 -6.69
N HIS A 224 -4.93 -11.51 -7.42
CA HIS A 224 -5.58 -10.81 -8.54
C HIS A 224 -4.64 -10.32 -9.65
N LEU A 225 -3.39 -10.75 -9.59
CA LEU A 225 -2.34 -10.53 -10.57
C LEU A 225 -1.84 -11.87 -11.10
N THR A 226 -1.31 -11.89 -12.31
CA THR A 226 -0.54 -13.04 -12.74
C THR A 226 0.83 -13.04 -12.04
N LEU A 227 1.42 -14.22 -11.85
CA LEU A 227 2.77 -14.35 -11.32
C LEU A 227 3.78 -13.47 -12.06
N THR A 228 3.69 -13.42 -13.41
CA THR A 228 4.58 -12.59 -14.24
C THR A 228 4.40 -11.10 -13.96
N GLN A 229 3.16 -10.64 -13.76
CA GLN A 229 2.89 -9.24 -13.41
C GLN A 229 3.48 -8.89 -12.05
N TYR A 230 3.30 -9.77 -11.07
CA TYR A 230 3.85 -9.57 -9.73
C TYR A 230 5.38 -9.55 -9.73
N LEU A 231 6.00 -10.51 -10.42
CA LEU A 231 7.47 -10.56 -10.57
C LEU A 231 8.03 -9.32 -11.27
N MET A 232 7.35 -8.88 -12.34
CA MET A 232 7.71 -7.65 -13.05
C MET A 232 7.71 -6.46 -12.11
N HIS A 233 6.70 -6.39 -11.25
CA HIS A 233 6.58 -5.32 -10.28
C HIS A 233 7.73 -5.35 -9.26
N LEU A 234 8.02 -6.49 -8.62
CA LEU A 234 9.15 -6.64 -7.69
C LEU A 234 10.47 -6.18 -8.32
N ARG A 235 10.72 -6.58 -9.56
CA ARG A 235 11.91 -6.17 -10.33
C ARG A 235 11.97 -4.67 -10.56
N LEU A 236 10.84 -4.05 -10.89
CA LEU A 236 10.78 -2.60 -11.11
C LEU A 236 10.96 -1.82 -9.79
N THR A 237 10.41 -2.30 -8.68
CA THR A 237 10.65 -1.73 -7.34
C THR A 237 12.12 -1.81 -6.97
N HIS A 238 12.76 -2.95 -7.16
CA HIS A 238 14.20 -3.12 -6.94
C HIS A 238 15.02 -2.17 -7.83
N ALA A 239 14.61 -2.01 -9.10
CA ALA A 239 15.26 -1.05 -10.00
C ALA A 239 15.13 0.41 -9.52
N CYS A 240 13.96 0.81 -9.02
CA CYS A 240 13.79 2.13 -8.41
C CYS A 240 14.74 2.34 -7.23
N HIS A 241 14.84 1.36 -6.33
CA HIS A 241 15.78 1.42 -5.22
C HIS A 241 17.22 1.59 -5.69
N LEU A 242 17.68 0.81 -6.69
CA LEU A 242 19.03 0.95 -7.25
C LEU A 242 19.24 2.30 -7.95
N LEU A 243 18.24 2.82 -8.67
CA LEU A 243 18.30 4.16 -9.28
C LEU A 243 18.41 5.27 -8.23
N GLU A 244 17.83 5.05 -7.07
CA GLU A 244 17.81 6.01 -5.96
C GLU A 244 19.06 5.92 -5.07
N SER A 245 19.57 4.76 -4.81
CA SER A 245 20.64 4.53 -3.85
C SER A 245 22.03 4.45 -4.47
N THR A 246 22.12 4.33 -5.81
CA THR A 246 23.40 4.11 -6.50
C THR A 246 23.57 4.99 -7.74
N SER A 247 24.83 5.11 -8.18
CA SER A 247 25.18 5.74 -9.47
C SER A 247 25.35 4.74 -10.62
N LEU A 248 24.90 3.49 -10.46
CA LEU A 248 25.02 2.43 -11.45
C LEU A 248 24.46 2.84 -12.83
N PRO A 249 25.10 2.46 -13.95
CA PRO A 249 24.50 2.64 -15.26
C PRO A 249 23.12 1.97 -15.36
N VAL A 250 22.21 2.55 -16.15
CA VAL A 250 20.85 1.99 -16.32
C VAL A 250 20.86 0.54 -16.82
N THR A 251 21.86 0.19 -17.61
CA THR A 251 22.07 -1.19 -18.08
C THR A 251 22.36 -2.16 -16.94
N GLU A 252 23.18 -1.73 -15.99
CA GLU A 252 23.54 -2.50 -14.79
C GLU A 252 22.36 -2.61 -13.85
N VAL A 253 21.63 -1.51 -13.63
CA VAL A 253 20.38 -1.53 -12.86
C VAL A 253 19.38 -2.54 -13.43
N ALA A 254 19.21 -2.58 -14.75
CA ALA A 254 18.33 -3.55 -15.38
C ALA A 254 18.76 -5.01 -15.06
N LEU A 255 20.02 -5.32 -15.20
CA LEU A 255 20.55 -6.67 -14.95
C LEU A 255 20.43 -7.07 -13.48
N GLN A 256 20.84 -6.19 -12.57
CA GLN A 256 20.76 -6.45 -11.12
C GLN A 256 19.31 -6.53 -10.62
N SER A 257 18.37 -5.93 -11.34
CA SER A 257 16.94 -6.06 -11.05
C SER A 257 16.29 -7.29 -11.71
N GLY A 258 17.05 -8.20 -12.25
CA GLY A 258 16.56 -9.47 -12.81
C GLY A 258 15.99 -9.39 -14.22
N PHE A 259 16.24 -8.29 -14.96
CA PHE A 259 15.86 -8.21 -16.37
C PHE A 259 16.97 -8.81 -17.24
N SER A 260 16.62 -9.80 -18.03
CA SER A 260 17.55 -10.39 -19.02
C SER A 260 17.78 -9.51 -20.25
N ASN A 261 16.96 -8.46 -20.44
CA ASN A 261 17.00 -7.58 -21.60
C ASN A 261 16.73 -6.14 -21.21
N VAL A 262 17.72 -5.27 -21.44
CA VAL A 262 17.66 -3.84 -21.11
C VAL A 262 16.53 -3.12 -21.85
N SER A 263 16.27 -3.47 -23.10
CA SER A 263 15.18 -2.85 -23.87
C SER A 263 13.81 -3.23 -23.30
N HIS A 264 13.66 -4.45 -22.79
CA HIS A 264 12.46 -4.87 -22.08
C HIS A 264 12.30 -4.09 -20.76
N PHE A 265 13.39 -3.95 -19.99
CA PHE A 265 13.40 -3.12 -18.78
C PHE A 265 12.94 -1.70 -19.05
N ILE A 266 13.55 -1.00 -20.03
CA ILE A 266 13.21 0.40 -20.32
C ILE A 266 11.75 0.55 -20.72
N ARG A 267 11.22 -0.38 -21.54
CA ARG A 267 9.79 -0.35 -21.94
C ARG A 267 8.86 -0.59 -20.72
N SER A 268 9.17 -1.59 -19.89
CA SER A 268 8.38 -1.91 -18.71
C SER A 268 8.44 -0.78 -17.69
N PHE A 269 9.61 -0.19 -17.48
CA PHE A 269 9.80 0.95 -16.59
C PHE A 269 9.00 2.17 -17.09
N HIS A 270 9.10 2.49 -18.38
CA HIS A 270 8.34 3.58 -18.98
C HIS A 270 6.82 3.34 -18.94
N ALA A 271 6.38 2.09 -19.13
CA ALA A 271 4.97 1.74 -19.02
C ALA A 271 4.43 1.98 -17.60
N SER A 272 5.21 1.64 -16.56
CA SER A 272 4.82 1.77 -15.16
C SER A 272 4.96 3.20 -14.61
N PHE A 273 6.03 3.90 -14.96
CA PHE A 273 6.36 5.21 -14.35
C PHE A 273 6.18 6.41 -15.29
N ARG A 274 5.79 6.19 -16.57
CA ARG A 274 5.63 7.21 -17.62
C ARG A 274 6.85 8.10 -17.85
N MET A 275 8.01 7.65 -17.40
CA MET A 275 9.29 8.30 -17.62
C MET A 275 10.39 7.24 -17.79
N SER A 276 11.52 7.65 -18.40
CA SER A 276 12.65 6.75 -18.50
C SER A 276 13.37 6.59 -17.15
N PRO A 277 14.13 5.49 -16.93
CA PRO A 277 14.94 5.32 -15.72
C PRO A 277 15.90 6.48 -15.44
N LEU A 278 16.48 7.09 -16.48
CA LEU A 278 17.35 8.26 -16.36
C LEU A 278 16.57 9.51 -15.90
N GLN A 279 15.37 9.72 -16.43
CA GLN A 279 14.51 10.82 -15.99
C GLN A 279 14.07 10.63 -14.54
N TYR A 280 13.76 9.41 -14.13
CA TYR A 280 13.40 9.05 -12.76
C TYR A 280 14.54 9.43 -11.79
N ARG A 281 15.77 9.02 -12.09
CA ARG A 281 16.97 9.38 -11.30
C ARG A 281 17.17 10.90 -11.20
N LYS A 282 17.07 11.63 -12.31
CA LYS A 282 17.25 13.10 -12.34
C LYS A 282 16.19 13.85 -11.54
N LYS A 283 14.94 13.39 -11.55
CA LYS A 283 13.85 14.03 -10.80
C LYS A 283 14.11 14.00 -9.29
N ARG A 284 14.71 12.92 -8.79
CA ARG A 284 15.14 12.82 -7.39
C ARG A 284 16.23 13.84 -7.05
N ASP A 285 17.27 13.93 -7.88
CA ASP A 285 18.40 14.85 -7.62
C ASP A 285 17.95 16.32 -7.52
N GLN A 286 16.83 16.66 -8.19
CA GLN A 286 16.21 17.99 -8.13
C GLN A 286 15.29 18.19 -6.92
N SER A 287 14.87 17.12 -6.23
CA SER A 287 14.00 17.21 -5.05
C SER A 287 14.79 17.39 -3.74
N PHE A 288 16.11 17.34 -3.79
CA PHE A 288 17.04 17.55 -2.68
C PHE A 288 17.83 18.85 -2.78
N THR A 289 17.57 19.70 -3.79
CA THR A 289 18.10 21.06 -3.91
C THR A 289 17.01 22.08 -3.61
#